data_10f4ee9327d49873d4da0c28faa69bc3
#
_entry.id   10f4ee9327d49873d4da0c28faa69bc3
#
_cell.length_a   1.000
_cell.length_b   1.000
_cell.length_c   1.000
_cell.angle_alpha   90.00
_cell.angle_beta   90.00
_cell.angle_gamma   90.00
#
_symmetry.space_group_name_H-M   'P 1'
#
loop_
_entity.id
_entity.type
_entity.pdbx_description
1 polymer ?
#
loop_
_entity_poly.entity_id
_entity_poly.type
_entity_poly.pdbx_seq_one_letter_code
_entity_poly.pdbx_strand_id
1 'polypeptide(L)'
;MNKTRRYEYWFYMLVLTVFISCRKDLYYEHFKEVDLHLEITYSLDWHLPCDENWNEKWPAEWTVDWDRMLPRVPEGVRLHVFDYGDKTPISSHNFEHHGGRVAINSGRYDMLLYNNDTEGIIFENMHAVNEAVATTRTRTRSASYSNKYPDELTANVPDMLFAAFLSEQELVKNEDEETTYARMKVELAPRTWTYLIRYEFISGREYVSEARAYLSGMAGKVSLKDGHTDNDKVVTLLLDCYTCDYGVETIARSFGRSETAAMHKLVLELKLMSGKVKMVEFDVTDQVSRQPQGGVIVVNGIVVTPEEGERPGGSGFDGDVNDWEENVDVDIPIS
;
A
#
# COMPACT_ATOMS: atom_id res chain seq x y z
N MET A 1 -27.04 32.52 -75.30
CA MET A 1 -26.16 31.70 -74.42
C MET A 1 -27.08 31.01 -73.43
N ASN A 2 -27.29 29.68 -73.61
CA ASN A 2 -28.37 28.93 -72.96
C ASN A 2 -28.19 28.83 -71.41
N LYS A 3 -29.24 29.12 -70.66
CA LYS A 3 -29.36 29.02 -69.23
C LYS A 3 -28.86 27.63 -68.65
N THR A 4 -29.08 26.58 -69.42
CA THR A 4 -28.67 25.20 -69.08
C THR A 4 -27.15 25.04 -68.94
N ARG A 5 -26.36 25.62 -69.85
CA ARG A 5 -24.88 25.57 -69.78
C ARG A 5 -24.29 26.26 -68.53
N ARG A 6 -25.00 27.23 -67.96
CA ARG A 6 -24.56 27.97 -66.78
C ARG A 6 -24.69 27.17 -65.49
N TYR A 7 -25.70 26.26 -65.43
CA TYR A 7 -25.88 25.34 -64.32
C TYR A 7 -24.86 24.20 -64.32
N GLU A 8 -24.44 23.74 -65.50
CA GLU A 8 -23.42 22.70 -65.65
C GLU A 8 -22.05 23.25 -65.12
N TYR A 9 -21.67 24.47 -65.41
CA TYR A 9 -20.46 25.08 -64.91
C TYR A 9 -20.48 25.27 -63.39
N TRP A 10 -21.62 25.65 -62.85
CA TRP A 10 -21.79 25.75 -61.39
C TRP A 10 -21.72 24.41 -60.69
N PHE A 11 -22.26 23.38 -61.29
CA PHE A 11 -22.20 22.02 -60.76
C PHE A 11 -20.77 21.47 -60.79
N TYR A 12 -20.04 21.65 -61.88
CA TYR A 12 -18.62 21.28 -61.95
C TYR A 12 -17.76 22.06 -60.96
N MET A 13 -18.00 23.33 -60.74
CA MET A 13 -17.32 24.16 -59.80
C MET A 13 -17.59 23.73 -58.34
N LEU A 14 -18.84 23.34 -58.06
CA LEU A 14 -19.22 22.80 -56.74
C LEU A 14 -18.60 21.43 -56.47
N VAL A 15 -18.55 20.56 -57.47
CA VAL A 15 -17.88 19.25 -57.37
C VAL A 15 -16.38 19.42 -57.20
N LEU A 16 -15.76 20.38 -57.91
CA LEU A 16 -14.32 20.65 -57.75
C LEU A 16 -13.99 21.17 -56.31
N THR A 17 -14.84 22.02 -55.72
CA THR A 17 -14.63 22.51 -54.36
C THR A 17 -14.79 21.42 -53.31
N VAL A 18 -15.63 20.43 -53.50
CA VAL A 18 -15.78 19.28 -52.60
C VAL A 18 -14.53 18.38 -52.61
N PHE A 19 -13.86 18.22 -53.77
CA PHE A 19 -12.62 17.46 -53.85
C PHE A 19 -11.39 18.17 -53.30
N ILE A 20 -11.40 19.51 -53.18
CA ILE A 20 -10.31 20.29 -52.59
C ILE A 20 -10.46 20.40 -51.07
N SER A 21 -11.66 20.18 -50.50
CA SER A 21 -11.97 20.34 -49.08
C SER A 21 -11.57 19.16 -48.17
N CYS A 22 -11.07 18.04 -48.73
CA CYS A 22 -10.76 16.84 -47.95
C CYS A 22 -9.30 16.44 -47.98
N ARG A 23 -8.38 17.37 -48.07
CA ARG A 23 -6.99 17.13 -47.65
C ARG A 23 -6.62 18.07 -46.52
N LYS A 24 -7.24 17.90 -45.35
CA LYS A 24 -6.48 18.03 -44.13
C LYS A 24 -5.54 16.82 -44.13
N ASP A 25 -4.30 17.02 -44.48
CA ASP A 25 -3.24 16.14 -44.06
C ASP A 25 -3.45 16.01 -42.55
N LEU A 26 -3.86 14.85 -42.11
CA LEU A 26 -3.69 14.43 -40.74
C LEU A 26 -2.18 14.48 -40.56
N TYR A 27 -1.69 15.59 -40.00
CA TYR A 27 -0.34 15.72 -39.53
C TYR A 27 -0.24 14.72 -38.38
N TYR A 28 0.08 13.49 -38.70
CA TYR A 28 0.48 12.50 -37.72
C TYR A 28 1.81 12.97 -37.20
N GLU A 29 1.82 13.52 -36.00
CA GLU A 29 3.05 13.93 -35.30
C GLU A 29 3.92 12.72 -34.86
N HIS A 30 3.76 11.56 -35.48
CA HIS A 30 4.61 10.36 -35.28
C HIS A 30 6.09 10.63 -35.53
N PHE A 31 6.42 11.72 -36.22
CA PHE A 31 7.81 12.10 -36.47
C PHE A 31 8.59 12.54 -35.22
N LYS A 32 7.91 12.69 -34.08
CA LYS A 32 8.55 13.11 -32.82
C LYS A 32 8.59 12.00 -31.78
N GLU A 33 8.00 10.84 -32.07
CA GLU A 33 7.92 9.75 -31.10
C GLU A 33 9.24 9.00 -30.97
N VAL A 34 9.55 8.63 -29.73
CA VAL A 34 10.64 7.74 -29.31
C VAL A 34 9.99 6.47 -28.78
N ASP A 35 10.38 5.31 -29.30
CA ASP A 35 9.98 4.00 -28.77
C ASP A 35 10.81 3.69 -27.54
N LEU A 36 10.27 3.99 -26.36
CA LEU A 36 10.91 3.75 -25.08
C LEU A 36 10.67 2.32 -24.61
N HIS A 37 11.74 1.56 -24.44
CA HIS A 37 11.72 0.26 -23.79
C HIS A 37 12.10 0.41 -22.31
N LEU A 38 11.14 0.14 -21.42
CA LEU A 38 11.34 0.13 -19.97
C LEU A 38 11.68 -1.29 -19.51
N GLU A 39 12.81 -1.45 -18.82
CA GLU A 39 13.19 -2.65 -18.07
C GLU A 39 13.00 -2.37 -16.58
N ILE A 40 12.02 -3.04 -15.95
CA ILE A 40 11.67 -2.82 -14.55
C ILE A 40 12.27 -3.93 -13.69
N THR A 41 12.91 -3.53 -12.61
CA THR A 41 13.43 -4.38 -11.54
C THR A 41 12.91 -3.91 -10.20
N TYR A 42 13.09 -4.73 -9.15
CA TYR A 42 12.56 -4.43 -7.82
C TYR A 42 13.66 -4.59 -6.79
N SER A 43 13.72 -3.66 -5.86
CA SER A 43 14.53 -3.81 -4.66
C SER A 43 13.81 -4.77 -3.71
N LEU A 44 14.20 -6.04 -3.78
CA LEU A 44 13.64 -7.11 -2.94
C LEU A 44 14.54 -7.40 -1.72
N ASP A 45 15.71 -6.79 -1.66
CA ASP A 45 16.61 -6.91 -0.53
C ASP A 45 16.04 -6.12 0.65
N TRP A 46 15.27 -6.83 1.44
CA TRP A 46 14.73 -6.30 2.67
C TRP A 46 15.82 -6.32 3.75
N HIS A 47 16.75 -5.38 3.66
CA HIS A 47 17.66 -5.07 4.75
C HIS A 47 16.86 -4.39 5.83
N LEU A 48 16.44 -5.17 6.81
CA LEU A 48 15.83 -4.62 8.01
C LEU A 48 16.90 -3.80 8.75
N PRO A 49 16.77 -2.49 8.87
CA PRO A 49 17.62 -1.69 9.70
C PRO A 49 17.21 -1.90 11.17
N CYS A 50 17.50 -3.09 11.68
CA CYS A 50 17.25 -3.46 13.05
C CYS A 50 18.54 -4.02 13.67
N ASP A 51 18.66 -3.97 14.99
CA ASP A 51 19.79 -4.55 15.74
C ASP A 51 19.89 -6.08 15.60
N GLU A 52 18.80 -6.70 15.10
CA GLU A 52 18.68 -8.13 14.87
C GLU A 52 18.84 -8.46 13.37
N ASN A 53 19.74 -9.35 13.06
CA ASN A 53 19.84 -9.91 11.71
C ASN A 53 18.84 -11.05 11.53
N TRP A 54 17.57 -10.73 11.27
CA TRP A 54 16.50 -11.70 11.15
C TRP A 54 16.70 -12.71 10.01
N ASN A 55 17.36 -12.32 8.95
CA ASN A 55 17.68 -13.21 7.83
C ASN A 55 18.56 -14.39 8.27
N GLU A 56 19.49 -14.18 9.21
CA GLU A 56 20.38 -15.21 9.72
C GLU A 56 19.87 -15.90 11.00
N LYS A 57 19.02 -15.19 11.75
CA LYS A 57 18.58 -15.63 13.09
C LYS A 57 17.12 -16.06 13.15
N TRP A 58 16.43 -16.19 11.98
CA TRP A 58 15.03 -16.61 11.99
C TRP A 58 14.85 -17.95 12.65
N PRO A 59 14.07 -18.05 13.74
CA PRO A 59 13.91 -19.31 14.46
C PRO A 59 13.11 -20.30 13.62
N ALA A 60 13.68 -21.50 13.44
CA ALA A 60 13.06 -22.56 12.63
C ALA A 60 11.75 -23.11 13.24
N GLU A 61 11.55 -22.90 14.54
CA GLU A 61 10.33 -23.30 15.26
C GLU A 61 9.16 -22.31 15.11
N TRP A 62 9.39 -21.17 14.46
CA TRP A 62 8.31 -20.22 14.23
C TRP A 62 7.37 -20.69 13.14
N THR A 63 6.07 -20.46 13.33
CA THR A 63 5.00 -20.86 12.40
C THR A 63 5.06 -20.09 11.09
N VAL A 64 5.57 -18.86 11.16
CA VAL A 64 5.75 -18.00 9.99
C VAL A 64 7.14 -18.22 9.41
N ASP A 65 7.18 -18.68 8.15
CA ASP A 65 8.43 -18.76 7.39
C ASP A 65 8.98 -17.37 7.04
N TRP A 66 10.30 -17.23 7.03
CA TRP A 66 10.98 -15.98 6.64
C TRP A 66 10.50 -15.45 5.29
N ASP A 67 10.29 -16.33 4.30
CA ASP A 67 9.85 -15.96 2.96
C ASP A 67 8.50 -15.20 2.94
N ARG A 68 7.67 -15.37 3.96
CA ARG A 68 6.41 -14.63 4.10
C ARG A 68 6.60 -13.17 4.49
N MET A 69 7.77 -12.84 5.01
CA MET A 69 8.14 -11.50 5.41
C MET A 69 8.71 -10.69 4.24
N LEU A 70 9.21 -11.38 3.21
CA LEU A 70 9.88 -10.74 2.07
C LEU A 70 8.88 -10.05 1.12
N PRO A 71 9.31 -8.97 0.49
CA PRO A 71 8.56 -8.37 -0.61
C PRO A 71 8.43 -9.34 -1.78
N ARG A 72 7.31 -9.27 -2.49
CA ARG A 72 7.05 -10.07 -3.68
C ARG A 72 6.97 -9.18 -4.90
N VAL A 73 7.48 -9.66 -6.02
CA VAL A 73 7.33 -8.96 -7.31
C VAL A 73 5.84 -8.80 -7.62
N PRO A 74 5.35 -7.58 -7.89
CA PRO A 74 3.97 -7.34 -8.26
C PRO A 74 3.63 -7.90 -9.65
N GLU A 75 2.35 -7.91 -10.01
CA GLU A 75 1.91 -8.40 -11.32
C GLU A 75 1.95 -7.32 -12.40
N GLY A 76 1.70 -6.07 -12.03
CA GLY A 76 1.62 -4.96 -12.96
C GLY A 76 2.16 -3.65 -12.41
N VAL A 77 2.58 -2.78 -13.32
CA VAL A 77 3.13 -1.46 -13.03
C VAL A 77 2.44 -0.40 -13.87
N ARG A 78 2.16 0.74 -13.25
CA ARG A 78 1.70 1.96 -13.94
C ARG A 78 2.80 2.98 -14.01
N LEU A 79 2.97 3.57 -15.18
CA LEU A 79 3.80 4.73 -15.44
C LEU A 79 2.90 5.95 -15.64
N HIS A 80 3.18 7.04 -14.92
CA HIS A 80 2.71 8.38 -15.25
C HIS A 80 3.88 9.20 -15.79
N VAL A 81 3.66 9.87 -16.92
CA VAL A 81 4.62 10.76 -17.56
C VAL A 81 4.13 12.20 -17.38
N PHE A 82 4.98 13.05 -16.86
CA PHE A 82 4.74 14.48 -16.66
C PHE A 82 5.74 15.28 -17.50
N ASP A 83 5.34 16.38 -18.10
CA ASP A 83 6.30 17.32 -18.67
C ASP A 83 7.21 17.85 -17.54
N TYR A 84 8.49 17.97 -17.80
CA TYR A 84 9.45 18.41 -16.79
C TYR A 84 9.06 19.79 -16.23
N GLY A 85 8.87 19.85 -14.92
CA GLY A 85 8.44 21.06 -14.22
C GLY A 85 6.93 21.34 -14.27
N ASP A 86 6.14 20.49 -14.97
CA ASP A 86 4.69 20.57 -14.93
C ASP A 86 4.13 19.65 -13.83
N LYS A 87 2.92 19.94 -13.39
CA LYS A 87 2.27 19.18 -12.32
C LYS A 87 1.32 18.10 -12.85
N THR A 88 0.82 18.23 -14.06
CA THR A 88 -0.22 17.36 -14.61
C THR A 88 0.40 16.26 -15.48
N PRO A 89 0.02 14.99 -15.30
CA PRO A 89 0.50 13.93 -16.18
C PRO A 89 -0.05 14.10 -17.60
N ILE A 90 0.84 14.02 -18.57
CA ILE A 90 0.48 14.09 -20.00
C ILE A 90 0.04 12.74 -20.54
N SER A 91 0.52 11.65 -19.94
CA SER A 91 0.11 10.28 -20.31
C SER A 91 0.26 9.30 -19.16
N SER A 92 -0.43 8.17 -19.26
CA SER A 92 -0.37 7.08 -18.30
C SER A 92 -0.41 5.75 -19.02
N HIS A 93 0.48 4.83 -18.66
CA HIS A 93 0.64 3.54 -19.30
C HIS A 93 0.69 2.42 -18.26
N ASN A 94 0.15 1.26 -18.62
CA ASN A 94 0.23 0.06 -17.77
C ASN A 94 1.14 -0.97 -18.43
N PHE A 95 1.95 -1.64 -17.63
CA PHE A 95 2.87 -2.68 -18.04
C PHE A 95 2.70 -3.91 -17.14
N GLU A 96 3.15 -5.04 -17.62
CA GLU A 96 3.46 -6.17 -16.77
C GLU A 96 4.65 -5.84 -15.84
N HIS A 97 4.89 -6.65 -14.84
CA HIS A 97 5.92 -6.42 -13.82
C HIS A 97 7.33 -6.15 -14.36
N HIS A 98 7.69 -6.72 -15.50
CA HIS A 98 9.02 -6.55 -16.10
C HIS A 98 9.15 -5.32 -17.00
N GLY A 99 8.08 -4.54 -17.18
CA GLY A 99 8.04 -3.38 -18.07
C GLY A 99 7.54 -3.70 -19.46
N GLY A 100 7.98 -2.91 -20.45
CA GLY A 100 7.51 -3.04 -21.81
C GLY A 100 7.90 -1.84 -22.68
N ARG A 101 7.22 -1.69 -23.81
CA ARG A 101 7.47 -0.60 -24.75
C ARG A 101 6.32 0.40 -24.75
N VAL A 102 6.69 1.65 -24.94
CA VAL A 102 5.73 2.77 -25.05
C VAL A 102 6.31 3.84 -25.98
N ALA A 103 5.46 4.38 -26.87
CA ALA A 103 5.82 5.54 -27.69
C ALA A 103 5.54 6.82 -26.88
N ILE A 104 6.57 7.65 -26.72
CA ILE A 104 6.50 8.95 -26.05
C ILE A 104 7.16 9.98 -26.97
N ASN A 105 6.59 11.17 -27.08
CA ASN A 105 7.20 12.25 -27.86
C ASN A 105 8.59 12.61 -27.32
N SER A 106 9.45 13.12 -28.17
CA SER A 106 10.74 13.69 -27.70
C SER A 106 10.47 14.89 -26.78
N GLY A 107 11.21 14.95 -25.68
CA GLY A 107 11.02 15.98 -24.64
C GLY A 107 11.76 15.66 -23.35
N ARG A 108 11.53 16.48 -22.32
CA ARG A 108 12.04 16.29 -20.96
C ARG A 108 10.88 15.97 -20.04
N TYR A 109 11.01 14.90 -19.27
CA TYR A 109 9.91 14.33 -18.51
C TYR A 109 10.32 13.99 -17.08
N ASP A 110 9.37 14.15 -16.17
CA ASP A 110 9.35 13.47 -14.89
C ASP A 110 8.49 12.22 -15.03
N MET A 111 8.96 11.10 -14.48
CA MET A 111 8.28 9.81 -14.61
C MET A 111 8.06 9.19 -13.23
N LEU A 112 6.82 8.84 -12.93
CA LEU A 112 6.44 8.15 -11.69
C LEU A 112 5.94 6.74 -12.04
N LEU A 113 6.60 5.72 -11.49
CA LEU A 113 6.23 4.33 -11.63
C LEU A 113 5.78 3.78 -10.28
N TYR A 114 4.73 2.97 -10.28
CA TYR A 114 4.28 2.23 -9.09
C TYR A 114 3.46 1.02 -9.50
N ASN A 115 3.41 -0.01 -8.64
CA ASN A 115 2.57 -1.16 -8.93
C ASN A 115 1.08 -0.82 -8.76
N ASN A 116 0.25 -1.37 -9.66
CA ASN A 116 -1.17 -1.08 -9.74
C ASN A 116 -2.08 -2.30 -9.48
N ASP A 117 -1.51 -3.38 -8.99
CA ASP A 117 -2.17 -4.63 -8.59
C ASP A 117 -2.60 -4.63 -7.11
N THR A 118 -2.88 -3.45 -6.56
CA THR A 118 -3.28 -3.26 -5.17
C THR A 118 -4.81 -3.16 -5.04
N GLU A 119 -5.39 -3.76 -3.98
CA GLU A 119 -6.83 -3.74 -3.71
C GLU A 119 -7.20 -2.73 -2.61
N GLY A 120 -6.36 -2.62 -1.58
CA GLY A 120 -6.60 -1.80 -0.40
C GLY A 120 -5.96 -0.42 -0.42
N ILE A 121 -5.06 -0.15 -1.37
CA ILE A 121 -4.37 1.14 -1.48
C ILE A 121 -5.22 2.13 -2.29
N ILE A 122 -5.28 3.36 -1.79
CA ILE A 122 -5.90 4.50 -2.45
C ILE A 122 -4.80 5.46 -2.85
N PHE A 123 -4.70 5.77 -4.14
CA PHE A 123 -3.77 6.75 -4.67
C PHE A 123 -4.43 8.12 -4.73
N GLU A 124 -3.83 9.09 -4.04
CA GLU A 124 -4.34 10.48 -3.95
C GLU A 124 -3.37 11.44 -4.63
N ASN A 125 -3.90 12.56 -5.15
CA ASN A 125 -3.15 13.67 -5.76
C ASN A 125 -2.27 13.27 -6.96
N MET A 126 -2.67 12.24 -7.70
CA MET A 126 -1.93 11.71 -8.85
C MET A 126 -1.78 12.71 -10.01
N HIS A 127 -2.44 13.85 -9.92
CA HIS A 127 -2.30 14.96 -10.86
C HIS A 127 -1.05 15.82 -10.61
N ALA A 128 -0.36 15.64 -9.48
CA ALA A 128 0.82 16.41 -9.11
C ALA A 128 1.89 15.49 -8.52
N VAL A 129 2.98 15.25 -9.23
CA VAL A 129 4.01 14.28 -8.86
C VAL A 129 4.59 14.49 -7.44
N ASN A 130 4.71 15.76 -7.02
CA ASN A 130 5.23 16.10 -5.68
C ASN A 130 4.20 15.88 -4.56
N GLU A 131 2.94 15.68 -4.90
CA GLU A 131 1.83 15.50 -3.96
C GLU A 131 1.24 14.08 -4.03
N ALA A 132 1.74 13.27 -4.98
CA ALA A 132 1.26 11.91 -5.21
C ALA A 132 1.57 11.01 -4.00
N VAL A 133 0.53 10.52 -3.35
CA VAL A 133 0.63 9.71 -2.14
C VAL A 133 -0.23 8.44 -2.24
N ALA A 134 0.19 7.43 -1.50
CA ALA A 134 -0.59 6.23 -1.24
C ALA A 134 -1.14 6.25 0.19
N THR A 135 -2.39 5.85 0.37
CA THR A 135 -3.07 5.73 1.66
C THR A 135 -3.98 4.50 1.66
N THR A 136 -4.61 4.21 2.77
CA THR A 136 -5.65 3.18 2.88
C THR A 136 -6.93 3.77 3.46
N ARG A 137 -8.03 3.02 3.33
CA ARG A 137 -9.31 3.43 3.92
C ARG A 137 -9.17 3.55 5.43
N THR A 138 -9.61 4.67 5.96
CA THR A 138 -9.67 4.94 7.40
C THR A 138 -11.11 4.95 7.87
N ARG A 139 -11.33 4.57 9.12
CA ARG A 139 -12.62 4.63 9.81
C ARG A 139 -12.39 4.79 11.31
N THR A 140 -13.38 5.28 12.02
CA THR A 140 -13.37 5.21 13.47
C THR A 140 -13.47 3.76 13.96
N ARG A 141 -12.95 3.47 15.14
CA ARG A 141 -12.85 2.12 15.71
C ARG A 141 -14.22 1.58 16.14
N SER A 142 -15.09 1.27 15.18
CA SER A 142 -16.43 0.76 15.44
C SER A 142 -16.56 -0.76 15.46
N ALA A 143 -15.51 -1.50 15.07
CA ALA A 143 -15.52 -2.96 14.91
C ALA A 143 -14.64 -3.69 15.94
N SER A 144 -14.27 -3.02 17.04
CA SER A 144 -13.55 -3.62 18.16
C SER A 144 -14.50 -4.43 19.03
N TYR A 145 -13.95 -5.40 19.77
CA TYR A 145 -14.70 -6.12 20.80
C TYR A 145 -14.92 -5.26 22.04
N SER A 146 -14.16 -4.16 22.20
CA SER A 146 -14.29 -3.20 23.30
C SER A 146 -14.56 -1.79 22.79
N ASN A 147 -15.17 -0.94 23.63
CA ASN A 147 -15.42 0.47 23.34
C ASN A 147 -14.39 1.43 23.96
N LYS A 148 -13.20 0.93 24.34
CA LYS A 148 -12.24 1.76 25.06
C LYS A 148 -11.73 2.97 24.25
N TYR A 149 -11.62 2.82 22.91
CA TYR A 149 -11.09 3.87 22.02
C TYR A 149 -12.03 4.13 20.82
N PRO A 150 -13.28 4.57 21.04
CA PRO A 150 -14.28 4.64 19.96
C PRO A 150 -13.94 5.67 18.88
N ASP A 151 -13.23 6.74 19.24
CA ASP A 151 -12.90 7.85 18.34
C ASP A 151 -11.52 7.69 17.68
N GLU A 152 -10.80 6.61 17.96
CA GLU A 152 -9.49 6.36 17.37
C GLU A 152 -9.61 6.14 15.86
N LEU A 153 -8.76 6.83 15.09
CA LEU A 153 -8.71 6.68 13.64
C LEU A 153 -7.94 5.41 13.28
N THR A 154 -8.67 4.40 12.84
CA THR A 154 -8.09 3.13 12.37
C THR A 154 -7.96 3.11 10.87
N ALA A 155 -6.94 2.41 10.38
CA ALA A 155 -6.67 2.17 8.97
C ALA A 155 -6.54 0.67 8.70
N ASN A 156 -6.93 0.26 7.49
CA ASN A 156 -6.61 -1.08 7.03
C ASN A 156 -5.11 -1.18 6.75
N VAL A 157 -4.56 -2.38 6.90
CA VAL A 157 -3.19 -2.67 6.46
C VAL A 157 -3.08 -2.47 4.95
N PRO A 158 -2.02 -1.80 4.45
CA PRO A 158 -1.84 -1.65 3.01
C PRO A 158 -1.42 -2.97 2.35
N ASP A 159 -1.67 -3.06 1.05
CA ASP A 159 -1.03 -4.05 0.18
C ASP A 159 0.46 -3.74 0.02
N MET A 160 1.18 -4.65 -0.64
CA MET A 160 2.56 -4.41 -1.02
C MET A 160 2.63 -3.31 -2.07
N LEU A 161 3.46 -2.31 -1.83
CA LEU A 161 3.62 -1.16 -2.69
C LEU A 161 5.09 -0.92 -3.01
N PHE A 162 5.37 -0.77 -4.30
CA PHE A 162 6.66 -0.34 -4.83
C PHE A 162 6.46 0.92 -5.65
N ALA A 163 7.44 1.82 -5.63
CA ALA A 163 7.43 3.00 -6.48
C ALA A 163 8.85 3.45 -6.84
N ALA A 164 8.97 4.14 -7.97
CA ALA A 164 10.17 4.84 -8.40
C ALA A 164 9.78 6.18 -9.03
N PHE A 165 10.61 7.18 -8.80
CA PHE A 165 10.49 8.48 -9.45
C PHE A 165 11.79 8.80 -10.19
N LEU A 166 11.66 9.14 -11.46
CA LEU A 166 12.75 9.55 -12.33
C LEU A 166 12.51 10.99 -12.73
N SER A 167 13.36 11.88 -12.26
CA SER A 167 13.29 13.29 -12.62
C SER A 167 14.10 13.58 -13.86
N GLU A 168 13.60 14.52 -14.68
CA GLU A 168 14.36 15.13 -15.76
C GLU A 168 14.89 14.13 -16.79
N GLN A 169 14.04 13.18 -17.21
CA GLN A 169 14.40 12.22 -18.25
C GLN A 169 14.29 12.86 -19.63
N GLU A 170 15.36 12.89 -20.37
CA GLU A 170 15.39 13.45 -21.71
C GLU A 170 15.24 12.34 -22.76
N LEU A 171 14.20 12.43 -23.58
CA LEU A 171 13.96 11.57 -24.73
C LEU A 171 14.21 12.39 -26.00
N VAL A 172 15.23 12.01 -26.77
CA VAL A 172 15.63 12.72 -27.98
C VAL A 172 15.33 11.86 -29.20
N LYS A 173 14.52 12.39 -30.12
CA LYS A 173 14.30 11.77 -31.44
C LYS A 173 15.54 12.00 -32.32
N ASN A 174 16.06 10.92 -32.90
CA ASN A 174 17.07 11.00 -33.95
C ASN A 174 16.36 11.28 -35.28
N GLU A 175 16.58 12.45 -35.86
CA GLU A 175 15.90 12.89 -37.10
C GLU A 175 16.33 12.06 -38.32
N ASP A 176 17.47 11.40 -38.26
CA ASP A 176 17.99 10.55 -39.34
C ASP A 176 17.39 9.14 -39.35
N GLU A 177 16.60 8.80 -38.32
CA GLU A 177 15.98 7.48 -38.14
C GLU A 177 14.45 7.57 -38.24
N GLU A 178 13.86 6.61 -38.95
CA GLU A 178 12.39 6.47 -39.00
C GLU A 178 11.83 6.21 -37.60
N THR A 179 12.49 5.34 -36.83
CA THR A 179 12.14 5.02 -35.43
C THR A 179 13.35 5.14 -34.54
N THR A 180 13.28 5.99 -33.52
CA THR A 180 14.32 6.08 -32.50
C THR A 180 13.95 5.22 -31.32
N TYR A 181 14.84 4.33 -30.93
CA TYR A 181 14.68 3.45 -29.77
C TYR A 181 15.46 3.97 -28.58
N ALA A 182 14.80 4.09 -27.44
CA ALA A 182 15.46 4.37 -26.17
C ALA A 182 15.25 3.19 -25.20
N ARG A 183 16.21 2.97 -24.33
CA ARG A 183 16.13 1.95 -23.28
C ARG A 183 16.38 2.59 -21.92
N MET A 184 15.51 2.27 -20.96
CA MET A 184 15.62 2.79 -19.60
C MET A 184 15.42 1.63 -18.61
N LYS A 185 16.36 1.53 -17.65
CA LYS A 185 16.24 0.60 -16.53
C LYS A 185 15.78 1.33 -15.31
N VAL A 186 14.76 0.78 -14.65
CA VAL A 186 14.15 1.38 -13.47
C VAL A 186 14.04 0.35 -12.38
N GLU A 187 14.56 0.66 -11.20
CA GLU A 187 14.38 -0.14 -10.00
C GLU A 187 13.31 0.49 -9.12
N LEU A 188 12.24 -0.26 -8.84
CA LEU A 188 11.20 0.16 -7.92
C LEU A 188 11.57 -0.24 -6.49
N ALA A 189 11.51 0.72 -5.58
CA ALA A 189 11.76 0.51 -4.16
C ALA A 189 10.45 0.30 -3.39
N PRO A 190 10.45 -0.53 -2.33
CA PRO A 190 9.27 -0.74 -1.50
C PRO A 190 8.84 0.57 -0.81
N ARG A 191 7.52 0.72 -0.65
CA ARG A 191 6.85 1.81 0.08
C ARG A 191 5.99 1.27 1.24
N THR A 192 5.97 -0.04 1.40
CA THR A 192 5.31 -0.73 2.52
C THR A 192 6.27 -1.72 3.15
N TRP A 193 6.12 -1.90 4.45
CA TRP A 193 7.02 -2.67 5.31
C TRP A 193 6.23 -3.71 6.07
N THR A 194 6.78 -4.91 6.25
CA THR A 194 6.10 -6.03 6.91
C THR A 194 6.60 -6.20 8.33
N TYR A 195 5.67 -6.35 9.28
CA TYR A 195 5.93 -6.72 10.68
C TYR A 195 5.32 -8.08 10.96
N LEU A 196 6.07 -8.98 11.59
CA LEU A 196 5.54 -10.11 12.33
C LEU A 196 5.33 -9.65 13.77
N ILE A 197 4.11 -9.76 14.27
CA ILE A 197 3.76 -9.42 15.64
C ILE A 197 3.38 -10.69 16.37
N ARG A 198 4.09 -11.00 17.46
CA ARG A 198 3.93 -12.22 18.25
C ARG A 198 3.47 -11.85 19.65
N TYR A 199 2.37 -12.46 20.08
CA TYR A 199 1.81 -12.35 21.42
C TYR A 199 1.98 -13.70 22.12
N GLU A 200 2.94 -13.78 23.04
CA GLU A 200 3.31 -15.01 23.72
C GLU A 200 2.58 -15.15 25.07
N PHE A 201 1.85 -16.23 25.20
CA PHE A 201 1.05 -16.53 26.39
C PHE A 201 1.88 -17.32 27.41
N ILE A 202 1.75 -16.94 28.67
CA ILE A 202 2.23 -17.77 29.79
C ILE A 202 1.24 -18.91 30.02
N SER A 203 -0.09 -18.63 29.95
CA SER A 203 -1.13 -19.64 30.13
C SER A 203 -2.48 -19.17 29.57
N GLY A 204 -3.39 -20.12 29.32
CA GLY A 204 -4.78 -19.85 29.00
C GLY A 204 -5.08 -19.55 27.55
N ARG A 205 -4.13 -19.82 26.63
CA ARG A 205 -4.33 -19.70 25.18
C ARG A 205 -5.53 -20.52 24.69
N GLU A 206 -5.74 -21.69 25.27
CA GLU A 206 -6.83 -22.62 24.97
C GLU A 206 -8.23 -22.01 25.17
N TYR A 207 -8.33 -20.93 25.94
CA TYR A 207 -9.59 -20.24 26.17
C TYR A 207 -9.88 -19.14 25.14
N VAL A 208 -8.94 -18.84 24.22
CA VAL A 208 -9.12 -17.81 23.20
C VAL A 208 -9.92 -18.36 22.01
N SER A 209 -11.06 -17.76 21.70
CA SER A 209 -11.88 -18.11 20.55
C SER A 209 -11.55 -17.25 19.32
N GLU A 210 -11.33 -15.95 19.52
CA GLU A 210 -10.99 -14.99 18.46
C GLU A 210 -10.01 -13.96 19.04
N ALA A 211 -9.15 -13.40 18.18
CA ALA A 211 -8.24 -12.34 18.56
C ALA A 211 -8.18 -11.25 17.49
N ARG A 212 -8.09 -10.01 17.93
CA ARG A 212 -7.80 -8.83 17.09
C ARG A 212 -6.75 -7.99 17.75
N ALA A 213 -5.98 -7.30 16.93
CA ALA A 213 -4.98 -6.39 17.46
C ALA A 213 -4.98 -5.06 16.74
N TYR A 214 -4.35 -4.09 17.36
CA TYR A 214 -4.23 -2.73 16.88
C TYR A 214 -2.81 -2.24 17.14
N LEU A 215 -2.16 -1.69 16.12
CA LEU A 215 -0.85 -1.05 16.23
C LEU A 215 -1.00 0.44 15.97
N SER A 216 -0.85 1.26 17.01
CA SER A 216 -0.98 2.71 16.91
C SER A 216 0.33 3.41 16.57
N GLY A 217 0.24 4.68 16.17
CA GLY A 217 1.40 5.51 15.88
C GLY A 217 1.98 5.30 14.46
N MET A 218 1.25 4.63 13.58
CA MET A 218 1.73 4.34 12.24
C MET A 218 1.38 5.46 11.25
N ALA A 219 2.16 5.57 10.18
CA ALA A 219 1.89 6.52 9.11
C ALA A 219 0.65 6.10 8.31
N GLY A 220 -0.26 7.04 8.09
CA GLY A 220 -1.47 6.82 7.30
C GLY A 220 -1.32 7.08 5.81
N LYS A 221 -0.16 7.64 5.39
CA LYS A 221 0.17 7.95 4.01
C LYS A 221 1.66 7.81 3.75
N VAL A 222 2.03 7.55 2.49
CA VAL A 222 3.41 7.57 2.01
C VAL A 222 3.49 8.27 0.66
N SER A 223 4.52 9.08 0.46
CA SER A 223 4.85 9.70 -0.82
C SER A 223 5.32 8.63 -1.82
N LEU A 224 4.73 8.62 -3.00
CA LEU A 224 5.15 7.72 -4.07
C LEU A 224 6.51 8.13 -4.63
N LYS A 225 6.81 9.43 -4.62
CA LYS A 225 8.03 10.00 -5.17
C LYS A 225 9.28 9.52 -4.43
N ASP A 226 9.31 9.66 -3.11
CA ASP A 226 10.51 9.48 -2.29
C ASP A 226 10.34 8.53 -1.11
N GLY A 227 9.10 8.07 -0.84
CA GLY A 227 8.80 7.18 0.27
C GLY A 227 8.72 7.89 1.63
N HIS A 228 8.74 9.22 1.65
CA HIS A 228 8.54 9.97 2.89
C HIS A 228 7.14 9.73 3.45
N THR A 229 7.04 9.50 4.75
CA THR A 229 5.75 9.34 5.43
C THR A 229 5.21 10.69 5.86
N ASP A 230 3.94 10.94 5.51
CA ASP A 230 3.27 12.18 5.90
C ASP A 230 2.98 12.18 7.40
N ASN A 231 3.50 13.18 8.10
CA ASN A 231 3.34 13.34 9.55
C ASN A 231 1.95 13.84 9.97
N ASP A 232 1.14 14.30 9.01
CA ASP A 232 -0.18 14.88 9.30
C ASP A 232 -1.26 13.79 9.55
N LYS A 233 -1.01 12.56 9.13
CA LYS A 233 -1.97 11.46 9.28
C LYS A 233 -1.37 10.30 10.07
N VAL A 234 -1.53 10.35 11.39
CA VAL A 234 -1.21 9.23 12.28
C VAL A 234 -2.43 8.32 12.40
N VAL A 235 -2.23 7.03 12.26
CA VAL A 235 -3.31 6.04 12.31
C VAL A 235 -2.94 4.86 13.22
N THR A 236 -3.99 4.12 13.59
CA THR A 236 -3.88 2.81 14.22
C THR A 236 -4.25 1.73 13.20
N LEU A 237 -3.35 0.81 12.94
CA LEU A 237 -3.60 -0.31 12.03
C LEU A 237 -4.50 -1.35 12.72
N LEU A 238 -5.54 -1.77 12.00
CA LEU A 238 -6.40 -2.88 12.41
C LEU A 238 -5.80 -4.19 11.89
N LEU A 239 -5.55 -5.13 12.80
CA LEU A 239 -4.84 -6.36 12.53
C LEU A 239 -5.74 -7.57 12.82
N ASP A 240 -5.90 -8.44 11.83
CA ASP A 240 -6.49 -9.76 12.04
C ASP A 240 -5.42 -10.72 12.58
N CYS A 241 -5.73 -11.40 13.67
CA CYS A 241 -4.81 -12.26 14.38
C CYS A 241 -5.19 -13.74 14.25
N TYR A 242 -4.17 -14.59 14.33
CA TYR A 242 -4.30 -16.04 14.26
C TYR A 242 -3.76 -16.67 15.53
N THR A 243 -4.47 -17.66 16.04
CA THR A 243 -3.99 -18.46 17.17
C THR A 243 -2.94 -19.48 16.71
N CYS A 244 -1.87 -19.63 17.48
CA CYS A 244 -0.76 -20.57 17.24
C CYS A 244 -0.34 -21.25 18.53
N ASP A 245 0.68 -22.11 18.49
CA ASP A 245 1.06 -22.93 19.65
C ASP A 245 1.54 -22.15 20.88
N TYR A 246 2.15 -21.00 20.69
CA TYR A 246 2.64 -20.14 21.79
C TYR A 246 1.66 -19.02 22.17
N GLY A 247 0.60 -18.79 21.38
CA GLY A 247 -0.33 -17.69 21.67
C GLY A 247 -1.08 -17.20 20.44
N VAL A 248 -0.82 -15.96 20.04
CA VAL A 248 -1.45 -15.27 18.92
C VAL A 248 -0.39 -14.60 18.08
N GLU A 249 -0.55 -14.60 16.77
CA GLU A 249 0.35 -13.87 15.85
C GLU A 249 -0.41 -13.17 14.73
N THR A 250 0.23 -12.19 14.12
CA THR A 250 -0.24 -11.55 12.90
C THR A 250 0.91 -11.04 12.05
N ILE A 251 0.72 -11.04 10.73
CA ILE A 251 1.61 -10.37 9.78
C ILE A 251 0.91 -9.10 9.32
N ALA A 252 1.52 -7.96 9.58
CA ALA A 252 0.98 -6.65 9.25
C ALA A 252 1.89 -5.90 8.28
N ARG A 253 1.33 -5.29 7.23
CA ARG A 253 2.04 -4.31 6.43
C ARG A 253 1.68 -2.90 6.86
N SER A 254 2.63 -1.99 6.68
CA SER A 254 2.51 -0.59 7.06
C SER A 254 3.27 0.29 6.09
N PHE A 255 2.89 1.54 5.94
CA PHE A 255 3.72 2.56 5.27
C PHE A 255 4.96 2.95 6.10
N GLY A 256 5.06 2.46 7.32
CA GLY A 256 6.10 2.78 8.28
C GLY A 256 5.55 3.46 9.53
N ARG A 257 6.43 3.77 10.46
CA ARG A 257 6.06 4.54 11.64
C ARG A 257 5.80 6.01 11.29
N SER A 258 4.92 6.66 12.04
CA SER A 258 4.83 8.12 12.01
C SER A 258 5.96 8.73 12.84
N GLU A 259 6.69 9.70 12.28
CA GLU A 259 7.75 10.42 12.97
C GLU A 259 7.21 11.34 14.07
N THR A 260 5.94 11.75 13.98
CA THR A 260 5.29 12.62 14.97
C THR A 260 4.63 11.85 16.11
N ALA A 261 4.46 10.54 15.99
CA ALA A 261 3.92 9.73 17.08
C ALA A 261 4.93 9.60 18.21
N ALA A 262 4.54 10.07 19.40
CA ALA A 262 5.38 9.96 20.59
C ALA A 262 5.43 8.53 21.16
N MET A 263 4.44 7.68 20.81
CA MET A 263 4.29 6.34 21.34
C MET A 263 3.71 5.41 20.28
N HIS A 264 4.19 4.18 20.26
CA HIS A 264 3.61 3.07 19.49
C HIS A 264 3.07 2.03 20.47
N LYS A 265 1.77 1.82 20.42
CA LYS A 265 1.08 0.92 21.33
C LYS A 265 0.50 -0.25 20.55
N LEU A 266 0.68 -1.46 21.07
CA LEU A 266 -0.07 -2.64 20.67
C LEU A 266 -1.23 -2.87 21.63
N VAL A 267 -2.43 -3.03 21.09
CA VAL A 267 -3.62 -3.44 21.86
C VAL A 267 -4.06 -4.78 21.31
N LEU A 268 -4.15 -5.79 22.16
CA LEU A 268 -4.69 -7.11 21.82
C LEU A 268 -6.06 -7.26 22.50
N GLU A 269 -7.08 -7.54 21.69
CA GLU A 269 -8.43 -7.87 22.15
C GLU A 269 -8.68 -9.35 21.93
N LEU A 270 -8.93 -10.08 23.01
CA LEU A 270 -9.20 -11.51 23.03
C LEU A 270 -10.67 -11.74 23.36
N LYS A 271 -11.37 -12.41 22.47
CA LYS A 271 -12.70 -12.95 22.76
C LYS A 271 -12.51 -14.35 23.32
N LEU A 272 -12.93 -14.55 24.54
CA LEU A 272 -12.74 -15.82 25.26
C LEU A 272 -13.90 -16.79 25.00
N MET A 273 -13.70 -18.07 25.26
CA MET A 273 -14.73 -19.10 25.14
C MET A 273 -15.89 -18.88 26.10
N SER A 274 -15.66 -18.19 27.21
CA SER A 274 -16.68 -17.71 28.14
C SER A 274 -17.62 -16.65 27.57
N GLY A 275 -17.26 -16.04 26.43
CA GLY A 275 -17.93 -14.87 25.86
C GLY A 275 -17.36 -13.53 26.34
N LYS A 276 -16.52 -13.52 27.39
CA LYS A 276 -15.88 -12.31 27.88
C LYS A 276 -14.84 -11.81 26.89
N VAL A 277 -14.58 -10.48 26.90
CA VAL A 277 -13.51 -9.83 26.14
C VAL A 277 -12.40 -9.43 27.11
N LYS A 278 -11.18 -9.87 26.83
CA LYS A 278 -9.98 -9.43 27.56
C LYS A 278 -9.14 -8.55 26.65
N MET A 279 -8.74 -7.40 27.18
CA MET A 279 -7.88 -6.45 26.49
C MET A 279 -6.51 -6.40 27.18
N VAL A 280 -5.43 -6.43 26.39
CA VAL A 280 -4.06 -6.29 26.89
C VAL A 280 -3.36 -5.24 26.05
N GLU A 281 -2.61 -4.33 26.69
CA GLU A 281 -1.90 -3.25 26.04
C GLU A 281 -0.41 -3.33 26.31
N PHE A 282 0.39 -3.01 25.28
CA PHE A 282 1.84 -3.03 25.36
C PHE A 282 2.42 -1.77 24.72
N ASP A 283 3.38 -1.14 25.38
CA ASP A 283 4.23 -0.12 24.77
C ASP A 283 5.32 -0.83 23.95
N VAL A 284 5.31 -0.62 22.64
CA VAL A 284 6.27 -1.20 21.69
C VAL A 284 7.10 -0.13 20.98
N THR A 285 7.15 1.08 21.56
CA THR A 285 7.81 2.23 20.97
C THR A 285 9.28 1.93 20.64
N ASP A 286 10.01 1.31 21.54
CA ASP A 286 11.40 0.95 21.33
C ASP A 286 11.59 -0.10 20.24
N GLN A 287 10.71 -1.11 20.18
CA GLN A 287 10.78 -2.15 19.15
C GLN A 287 10.50 -1.57 17.77
N VAL A 288 9.45 -0.76 17.60
CA VAL A 288 9.10 -0.10 16.33
C VAL A 288 10.20 0.89 15.92
N SER A 289 10.75 1.65 16.88
CA SER A 289 11.80 2.64 16.60
C SER A 289 13.09 2.02 16.07
N ARG A 290 13.45 0.84 16.56
CA ARG A 290 14.61 0.07 16.08
C ARG A 290 14.36 -0.64 14.75
N GLN A 291 13.10 -0.81 14.36
CA GLN A 291 12.68 -1.55 13.17
C GLN A 291 11.69 -0.71 12.31
N PRO A 292 12.07 0.51 11.88
CA PRO A 292 11.14 1.44 11.22
C PRO A 292 10.63 0.93 9.85
N GLN A 293 11.38 0.02 9.23
CA GLN A 293 11.09 -0.60 7.94
C GLN A 293 10.65 -2.06 8.07
N GLY A 294 9.86 -2.37 9.08
CA GLY A 294 9.38 -3.72 9.34
C GLY A 294 10.32 -4.53 10.22
N GLY A 295 9.90 -5.69 10.62
CA GLY A 295 10.65 -6.59 11.48
C GLY A 295 9.77 -7.46 12.35
N VAL A 296 10.25 -7.78 13.55
CA VAL A 296 9.53 -8.62 14.49
C VAL A 296 9.26 -7.85 15.79
N ILE A 297 8.01 -7.83 16.20
CA ILE A 297 7.59 -7.27 17.49
C ILE A 297 7.11 -8.44 18.35
N VAL A 298 7.75 -8.64 19.49
CA VAL A 298 7.40 -9.70 20.43
C VAL A 298 6.93 -9.08 21.74
N VAL A 299 5.74 -9.49 22.16
CA VAL A 299 5.21 -9.16 23.48
C VAL A 299 4.83 -10.44 24.20
N ASN A 300 5.06 -10.50 25.50
CA ASN A 300 4.89 -11.70 26.31
C ASN A 300 4.14 -11.39 27.62
N GLY A 301 3.96 -12.40 28.44
CA GLY A 301 3.34 -12.22 29.76
C GLY A 301 1.82 -12.31 29.77
N ILE A 302 1.19 -12.70 28.67
CA ILE A 302 -0.27 -12.81 28.58
C ILE A 302 -0.74 -14.03 29.35
N VAL A 303 -1.70 -13.83 30.26
CA VAL A 303 -2.32 -14.88 31.08
C VAL A 303 -3.83 -14.77 30.92
N VAL A 304 -4.47 -15.89 30.62
CA VAL A 304 -5.94 -16.04 30.72
C VAL A 304 -6.19 -17.12 31.76
N THR A 305 -6.90 -16.75 32.82
CA THR A 305 -7.21 -17.74 33.88
C THR A 305 -8.40 -18.62 33.49
N PRO A 306 -8.55 -19.81 34.10
CA PRO A 306 -9.73 -20.65 33.85
C PRO A 306 -11.07 -19.94 34.17
N GLU A 307 -11.08 -19.11 35.22
CA GLU A 307 -12.26 -18.35 35.63
C GLU A 307 -12.66 -17.26 34.59
N GLU A 308 -11.68 -16.74 33.85
CA GLU A 308 -11.93 -15.81 32.76
C GLU A 308 -12.40 -16.55 31.50
N GLY A 309 -11.78 -17.68 31.19
CA GLY A 309 -11.82 -18.36 29.92
C GLY A 309 -12.85 -19.45 29.76
N GLU A 310 -13.14 -20.20 30.82
CA GLU A 310 -14.07 -21.32 30.78
C GLU A 310 -15.52 -20.86 30.60
N ARG A 311 -16.27 -21.59 29.77
CA ARG A 311 -17.71 -21.41 29.70
C ARG A 311 -18.31 -21.72 31.07
N PRO A 312 -19.22 -20.91 31.62
CA PRO A 312 -19.95 -21.26 32.81
C PRO A 312 -20.60 -22.64 32.66
N GLY A 313 -20.21 -23.57 33.49
CA GLY A 313 -20.78 -24.91 33.49
C GLY A 313 -22.25 -24.87 33.90
N GLY A 314 -23.15 -24.85 32.94
CA GLY A 314 -24.59 -24.86 33.15
C GLY A 314 -25.30 -25.22 31.85
N SER A 315 -26.00 -26.36 31.84
CA SER A 315 -27.01 -26.69 30.84
C SER A 315 -28.22 -25.78 30.99
N GLY A 316 -28.13 -24.54 30.56
CA GLY A 316 -29.20 -23.59 30.60
C GLY A 316 -28.93 -22.45 29.66
N PHE A 317 -29.75 -22.33 28.64
CA PHE A 317 -29.83 -21.19 27.76
C PHE A 317 -30.40 -20.02 28.59
N ASP A 318 -29.51 -19.26 29.25
CA ASP A 318 -29.86 -17.94 29.80
C ASP A 318 -29.15 -16.89 28.95
N GLY A 319 -29.86 -16.38 27.97
CA GLY A 319 -29.45 -15.25 27.16
C GLY A 319 -29.65 -13.95 27.92
N ASP A 320 -28.84 -13.68 28.91
CA ASP A 320 -28.77 -12.34 29.50
C ASP A 320 -27.71 -11.52 28.75
N VAL A 321 -28.21 -10.60 27.91
CA VAL A 321 -27.41 -9.77 27.01
C VAL A 321 -26.70 -8.61 27.76
N ASN A 322 -26.79 -8.55 29.06
CA ASN A 322 -26.37 -7.41 29.88
C ASN A 322 -24.97 -7.53 30.53
N ASP A 323 -24.28 -8.67 30.34
CA ASP A 323 -22.94 -8.90 30.97
C ASP A 323 -21.75 -8.48 30.09
N TRP A 324 -21.90 -7.53 29.18
CA TRP A 324 -20.83 -7.07 28.28
C TRP A 324 -19.92 -5.98 28.89
N GLU A 325 -20.06 -5.64 30.16
CA GLU A 325 -19.43 -4.45 30.77
C GLU A 325 -18.16 -4.70 31.58
N GLU A 326 -17.72 -5.92 31.82
CA GLU A 326 -16.46 -6.15 32.55
C GLU A 326 -15.25 -6.34 31.60
N ASN A 327 -14.64 -5.22 31.21
CA ASN A 327 -13.31 -5.21 30.62
C ASN A 327 -12.25 -5.36 31.70
N VAL A 328 -11.43 -6.39 31.63
CA VAL A 328 -10.25 -6.52 32.49
C VAL A 328 -9.07 -5.90 31.76
N ASP A 329 -8.69 -4.70 32.18
CA ASP A 329 -7.48 -4.03 31.69
C ASP A 329 -6.27 -4.55 32.46
N VAL A 330 -5.27 -5.03 31.76
CA VAL A 330 -3.97 -5.43 32.34
C VAL A 330 -2.87 -4.64 31.66
N ASP A 331 -2.29 -3.68 32.37
CA ASP A 331 -1.06 -3.01 31.97
C ASP A 331 0.13 -3.89 32.38
N ILE A 332 0.84 -4.45 31.40
CA ILE A 332 2.05 -5.24 31.65
C ILE A 332 3.26 -4.39 31.28
N PRO A 333 4.09 -3.96 32.24
CA PRO A 333 5.34 -3.28 31.92
C PRO A 333 6.32 -4.28 31.28
N ILE A 334 6.85 -3.93 30.12
CA ILE A 334 7.90 -4.69 29.44
C ILE A 334 9.25 -4.31 30.09
N SER A 335 9.91 -5.28 30.61
CA SER A 335 11.28 -5.17 31.18
C SER A 335 12.35 -5.36 30.10
#